data_c02d211caa61e3993b85c6355646ea5f
#
_entry.id   c02d211caa61e3993b85c6355646ea5f
#
_cell.length_a   1.000
_cell.length_b   1.000
_cell.length_c   1.000
_cell.angle_alpha   90.00
_cell.angle_beta   90.00
_cell.angle_gamma   90.00
#
_symmetry.space_group_name_H-M   'P 1'
#
loop_
_entity.id
_entity.type
_entity.pdbx_description
1 polymer ?
#
loop_
_entity_poly.entity_id
_entity_poly.type
_entity_poly.pdbx_seq_one_letter_code
_entity_poly.pdbx_strand_id
1 'polypeptide(L)'
;DVLLVAVVVMTGTLSASLALLGDTIDSAILYIDRTDGGWPATTGITDPLQIEPLAGGFVELGAEDVLVYSAYGSKILSLQPSYARPVLAVGGTRFAVYNRAGNELTVCSRTRTLYSQNFDSGILLCAMSNNNSLAVVTESGRYAAQVRIYDPSMRQTYSWEMTQNEGTPIAVAFSPDNRQFAAGTLAARQGQLGCKVYFMSTSSNSEGPAYTASQGSMLLSLDWQSESRVVAVFDTYIAVLDPRTATETARYDFGGATLQSAAPGQRQTALLLNIRGGNSLVTLSESLTVMSEIPARQAFAVSATDTDIYLLCPDAVECYGYDGVQNWVQTGLPSRPLAVLHGKQTLVFTGSQADVLAKPAE
;
A
#
# COMPACT_ATOMS: atom_id res chain seq x y z
N ASP A 1 19.85 33.94 11.86
CA ASP A 1 18.70 33.07 12.31
C ASP A 1 17.35 33.56 11.76
N VAL A 2 17.07 34.86 11.75
CA VAL A 2 15.79 35.43 11.21
C VAL A 2 15.67 35.20 9.69
N LEU A 3 16.78 35.25 8.96
CA LEU A 3 16.78 35.03 7.50
C LEU A 3 16.47 33.57 7.15
N LEU A 4 16.96 32.63 7.93
CA LEU A 4 16.67 31.19 7.76
C LEU A 4 15.20 30.90 8.02
N VAL A 5 14.62 31.48 9.07
CA VAL A 5 13.17 31.37 9.37
C VAL A 5 12.34 31.98 8.24
N ALA A 6 12.74 33.14 7.72
CA ALA A 6 12.04 33.80 6.61
C ALA A 6 12.08 32.95 5.32
N VAL A 7 13.22 32.32 5.00
CA VAL A 7 13.34 31.41 3.84
C VAL A 7 12.46 30.18 4.02
N VAL A 8 12.45 29.59 5.21
CA VAL A 8 11.61 28.40 5.53
C VAL A 8 10.12 28.75 5.46
N VAL A 9 9.72 29.93 5.91
CA VAL A 9 8.33 30.43 5.79
C VAL A 9 7.97 30.70 4.33
N MET A 10 8.87 31.34 3.57
CA MET A 10 8.61 31.66 2.15
C MET A 10 8.55 30.42 1.26
N THR A 11 9.30 29.37 1.56
CA THR A 11 9.25 28.09 0.82
C THR A 11 8.07 27.19 1.20
N GLY A 12 7.31 27.59 2.24
CA GLY A 12 6.15 26.80 2.70
C GLY A 12 6.51 25.49 3.39
N THR A 13 7.81 25.19 3.58
CA THR A 13 8.24 23.98 4.27
C THR A 13 7.91 24.04 5.76
N LEU A 14 7.80 25.24 6.33
CA LEU A 14 7.42 25.43 7.73
C LEU A 14 5.98 24.92 8.01
N SER A 15 5.03 25.20 7.12
CA SER A 15 3.64 24.78 7.30
C SER A 15 3.51 23.25 7.25
N ALA A 16 4.21 22.59 6.32
CA ALA A 16 4.26 21.13 6.25
C ALA A 16 4.95 20.54 7.47
N SER A 17 6.04 21.13 7.94
CA SER A 17 6.77 20.70 9.15
C SER A 17 5.92 20.88 10.41
N LEU A 18 5.16 21.97 10.53
CA LEU A 18 4.25 22.20 11.66
C LEU A 18 3.05 21.24 11.65
N ALA A 19 2.53 20.90 10.46
CA ALA A 19 1.47 19.91 10.32
C ALA A 19 1.95 18.52 10.81
N LEU A 20 3.16 18.12 10.40
CA LEU A 20 3.77 16.86 10.84
C LEU A 20 4.14 16.88 12.33
N LEU A 21 4.55 18.03 12.87
CA LEU A 21 4.80 18.18 14.30
C LEU A 21 3.52 17.99 15.11
N GLY A 22 2.39 18.53 14.63
CA GLY A 22 1.08 18.30 15.24
C GLY A 22 0.73 16.81 15.31
N ASP A 23 0.92 16.07 14.21
CA ASP A 23 0.69 14.62 14.17
C ASP A 23 1.62 13.85 15.13
N THR A 24 2.86 14.33 15.31
CA THR A 24 3.83 13.72 16.23
C THR A 24 3.41 13.95 17.70
N ILE A 25 2.91 15.14 18.03
CA ILE A 25 2.38 15.46 19.36
C ILE A 25 1.12 14.64 19.65
N ASP A 26 0.16 14.59 18.73
CA ASP A 26 -1.04 13.74 18.85
C ASP A 26 -0.64 12.27 19.06
N SER A 27 0.40 11.80 18.37
CA SER A 27 0.94 10.45 18.52
C SER A 27 1.58 10.22 19.89
N ALA A 28 2.27 11.21 20.44
CA ALA A 28 2.88 11.12 21.77
C ALA A 28 1.81 11.09 22.87
N ILE A 29 0.75 11.88 22.74
CA ILE A 29 -0.40 11.87 23.66
C ILE A 29 -1.06 10.50 23.68
N LEU A 30 -1.34 9.93 22.52
CA LEU A 30 -1.92 8.57 22.39
C LEU A 30 -1.00 7.47 22.95
N TYR A 31 0.31 7.69 22.98
CA TYR A 31 1.24 6.73 23.58
C TYR A 31 1.18 6.76 25.12
N ILE A 32 0.87 7.92 25.69
CA ILE A 32 0.76 8.12 27.15
C ILE A 32 -0.62 7.65 27.65
N ASP A 33 -1.66 7.85 26.85
CA ASP A 33 -3.05 7.48 27.20
C ASP A 33 -3.32 6.00 26.84
N ARG A 34 -2.87 5.09 27.72
CA ARG A 34 -2.97 3.62 27.53
C ARG A 34 -4.25 3.02 28.10
N THR A 35 -5.28 3.80 28.36
CA THR A 35 -6.25 3.43 29.39
C THR A 35 -7.22 2.32 29.02
N ASP A 36 -7.55 2.04 27.75
CA ASP A 36 -8.60 1.07 27.41
C ASP A 36 -8.30 0.21 26.18
N GLY A 37 -7.07 -0.28 26.06
CA GLY A 37 -6.67 -1.18 24.99
C GLY A 37 -6.29 -2.56 25.49
N GLY A 38 -6.26 -3.50 24.58
CA GLY A 38 -5.84 -4.87 24.83
C GLY A 38 -6.15 -5.75 23.62
N TRP A 39 -5.47 -6.88 23.55
CA TRP A 39 -5.73 -7.89 22.54
C TRP A 39 -6.47 -9.08 23.16
N PRO A 40 -7.46 -9.65 22.48
CA PRO A 40 -7.98 -9.28 21.16
C PRO A 40 -8.80 -7.98 21.18
N ALA A 41 -8.70 -7.16 20.12
CA ALA A 41 -9.51 -5.99 19.92
C ALA A 41 -10.71 -6.32 19.03
N THR A 42 -11.94 -5.96 19.47
CA THR A 42 -13.15 -6.12 18.67
C THR A 42 -13.36 -4.89 17.80
N THR A 43 -13.30 -5.05 16.48
CA THR A 43 -13.49 -3.97 15.51
C THR A 43 -14.96 -3.77 15.16
N GLY A 44 -15.73 -4.82 15.09
CA GLY A 44 -17.15 -4.82 14.69
C GLY A 44 -17.33 -4.88 13.16
N ILE A 45 -16.28 -4.77 12.37
CA ILE A 45 -16.31 -4.94 10.91
C ILE A 45 -16.05 -6.41 10.59
N THR A 46 -17.05 -7.10 10.07
CA THR A 46 -16.95 -8.54 9.76
C THR A 46 -16.39 -8.85 8.38
N ASP A 47 -16.50 -7.90 7.46
CA ASP A 47 -16.03 -8.01 6.07
C ASP A 47 -15.29 -6.72 5.68
N PRO A 48 -14.05 -6.57 6.15
CA PRO A 48 -13.26 -5.39 5.87
C PRO A 48 -12.89 -5.31 4.37
N LEU A 49 -13.03 -4.13 3.79
CA LEU A 49 -12.61 -3.85 2.42
C LEU A 49 -11.09 -3.66 2.34
N GLN A 50 -10.49 -3.03 3.35
CA GLN A 50 -9.04 -2.84 3.47
C GLN A 50 -8.65 -2.80 4.94
N ILE A 51 -7.45 -3.32 5.23
CA ILE A 51 -6.78 -3.22 6.53
C ILE A 51 -5.35 -2.82 6.25
N GLU A 52 -4.93 -1.66 6.77
CA GLU A 52 -3.62 -1.09 6.46
C GLU A 52 -2.88 -0.66 7.75
N PRO A 53 -1.55 -0.78 7.79
CA PRO A 53 -0.76 -0.31 8.92
C PRO A 53 -0.78 1.22 8.99
N LEU A 54 -0.90 1.79 10.19
CA LEU A 54 -0.88 3.22 10.42
C LEU A 54 -0.17 3.56 11.73
N ALA A 55 1.04 4.12 11.64
CA ALA A 55 1.80 4.62 12.77
C ALA A 55 1.88 3.65 13.97
N GLY A 56 2.17 2.38 13.69
CA GLY A 56 2.32 1.30 14.67
C GLY A 56 1.02 0.61 15.09
N GLY A 57 -0.14 1.16 14.76
CA GLY A 57 -1.45 0.53 14.82
C GLY A 57 -1.97 0.21 13.43
N PHE A 58 -3.28 0.30 13.23
CA PHE A 58 -3.90 0.04 11.92
C PHE A 58 -5.12 0.92 11.68
N VAL A 59 -5.48 1.04 10.41
CA VAL A 59 -6.76 1.56 9.94
C VAL A 59 -7.51 0.44 9.22
N GLU A 60 -8.77 0.27 9.54
CA GLU A 60 -9.68 -0.72 8.96
C GLU A 60 -10.83 0.00 8.27
N LEU A 61 -11.07 -0.36 7.03
CA LEU A 61 -12.16 0.15 6.21
C LEU A 61 -13.22 -0.94 6.04
N GLY A 62 -14.43 -0.67 6.49
CA GLY A 62 -15.63 -1.41 6.12
C GLY A 62 -16.42 -0.74 5.01
N ALA A 63 -17.61 -1.24 4.74
CA ALA A 63 -18.49 -0.66 3.72
C ALA A 63 -18.95 0.77 4.09
N GLU A 64 -19.19 1.03 5.38
CA GLU A 64 -19.72 2.30 5.90
C GLU A 64 -18.78 2.99 6.89
N ASP A 65 -17.91 2.21 7.55
CA ASP A 65 -17.08 2.66 8.67
C ASP A 65 -15.60 2.66 8.33
N VAL A 66 -14.88 3.63 8.89
CA VAL A 66 -13.42 3.66 8.95
C VAL A 66 -13.02 3.73 10.41
N LEU A 67 -12.28 2.73 10.88
CA LEU A 67 -11.84 2.60 12.27
C LEU A 67 -10.32 2.69 12.35
N VAL A 68 -9.81 3.44 13.32
CA VAL A 68 -8.38 3.53 13.61
C VAL A 68 -8.10 2.97 14.99
N TYR A 69 -7.12 2.09 15.07
CA TYR A 69 -6.67 1.46 16.31
C TYR A 69 -5.20 1.76 16.60
N SER A 70 -4.89 1.86 17.87
CA SER A 70 -3.50 2.02 18.35
C SER A 70 -2.73 0.70 18.24
N ALA A 71 -1.40 0.78 18.43
CA ALA A 71 -0.53 -0.40 18.57
C ALA A 71 -0.89 -1.30 19.78
N TYR A 72 -1.80 -0.88 20.63
CA TYR A 72 -2.22 -1.58 21.85
C TYR A 72 -3.67 -2.06 21.80
N GLY A 73 -4.33 -2.00 20.63
CA GLY A 73 -5.71 -2.44 20.46
C GLY A 73 -6.78 -1.44 20.92
N SER A 74 -6.41 -0.20 21.28
CA SER A 74 -7.39 0.83 21.63
C SER A 74 -7.94 1.49 20.37
N LYS A 75 -9.28 1.62 20.28
CA LYS A 75 -9.91 2.37 19.21
C LYS A 75 -9.70 3.87 19.42
N ILE A 76 -9.10 4.53 18.41
CA ILE A 76 -8.74 5.96 18.44
C ILE A 76 -9.79 6.79 17.72
N LEU A 77 -10.22 6.34 16.54
CA LEU A 77 -11.08 7.12 15.64
C LEU A 77 -12.12 6.20 14.99
N SER A 78 -13.32 6.74 14.82
CA SER A 78 -14.39 6.14 14.04
C SER A 78 -15.01 7.19 13.14
N LEU A 79 -15.09 6.90 11.84
CA LEU A 79 -15.64 7.78 10.81
C LEU A 79 -16.65 7.01 9.96
N GLN A 80 -17.65 7.74 9.46
CA GLN A 80 -18.62 7.23 8.48
C GLN A 80 -18.66 8.17 7.28
N PRO A 81 -17.77 7.99 6.29
CA PRO A 81 -17.66 8.90 5.16
C PRO A 81 -18.88 8.89 4.23
N SER A 82 -19.74 7.87 4.31
CA SER A 82 -20.93 7.69 3.44
C SER A 82 -20.60 7.67 1.94
N TYR A 83 -19.45 7.10 1.58
CA TYR A 83 -19.01 6.97 0.20
C TYR A 83 -19.52 5.66 -0.41
N ALA A 84 -19.93 5.71 -1.68
CA ALA A 84 -20.46 4.53 -2.38
C ALA A 84 -19.39 3.46 -2.65
N ARG A 85 -18.14 3.88 -2.85
CA ARG A 85 -16.98 3.01 -3.12
C ARG A 85 -15.77 3.53 -2.34
N PRO A 86 -15.76 3.41 -1.01
CA PRO A 86 -14.68 3.91 -0.20
C PRO A 86 -13.40 3.09 -0.43
N VAL A 87 -12.27 3.80 -0.49
CA VAL A 87 -10.92 3.20 -0.61
C VAL A 87 -9.97 4.02 0.26
N LEU A 88 -8.99 3.34 0.88
CA LEU A 88 -7.94 3.97 1.66
C LEU A 88 -6.67 4.21 0.84
N ALA A 89 -6.01 5.33 1.14
CA ALA A 89 -4.61 5.55 0.81
C ALA A 89 -3.90 5.95 2.11
N VAL A 90 -2.91 5.16 2.54
CA VAL A 90 -2.31 5.29 3.87
C VAL A 90 -0.87 5.75 3.74
N GLY A 91 -0.48 6.73 4.57
CA GLY A 91 0.88 7.25 4.70
C GLY A 91 1.50 6.90 6.05
N GLY A 92 2.51 7.66 6.46
CA GLY A 92 3.24 7.39 7.70
C GLY A 92 2.41 7.61 8.96
N THR A 93 1.63 8.70 9.03
CA THR A 93 0.82 9.08 10.21
C THR A 93 -0.59 9.52 9.85
N ARG A 94 -0.92 9.57 8.56
CA ARG A 94 -2.20 9.99 8.01
C ARG A 94 -2.73 8.98 7.03
N PHE A 95 -4.02 9.07 6.77
CA PHE A 95 -4.66 8.34 5.69
C PHE A 95 -5.67 9.24 4.98
N ALA A 96 -5.94 8.92 3.74
CA ALA A 96 -7.05 9.46 2.99
C ALA A 96 -8.09 8.35 2.77
N VAL A 97 -9.36 8.68 2.94
CA VAL A 97 -10.47 7.88 2.43
C VAL A 97 -11.09 8.64 1.27
N TYR A 98 -11.27 8.00 0.14
CA TYR A 98 -11.84 8.61 -1.05
C TYR A 98 -12.91 7.73 -1.69
N ASN A 99 -13.84 8.37 -2.37
CA ASN A 99 -14.88 7.68 -3.13
C ASN A 99 -14.36 7.36 -4.54
N ARG A 100 -14.05 6.09 -4.80
CA ARG A 100 -13.56 5.65 -6.12
C ARG A 100 -14.65 5.83 -7.18
N ALA A 101 -14.32 6.47 -8.30
CA ALA A 101 -15.23 6.91 -9.35
C ALA A 101 -16.30 7.95 -8.88
N GLY A 102 -16.22 8.41 -7.63
CA GLY A 102 -16.84 9.63 -7.13
C GLY A 102 -15.81 10.75 -7.07
N ASN A 103 -16.14 11.85 -6.44
CA ASN A 103 -15.29 13.04 -6.39
C ASN A 103 -14.91 13.48 -4.97
N GLU A 104 -15.35 12.76 -3.95
CA GLU A 104 -15.16 13.09 -2.55
C GLU A 104 -13.88 12.46 -2.00
N LEU A 105 -13.14 13.23 -1.21
CA LEU A 105 -11.94 12.80 -0.51
C LEU A 105 -11.87 13.45 0.87
N THR A 106 -11.51 12.67 1.87
CA THR A 106 -11.25 13.14 3.24
C THR A 106 -9.88 12.63 3.69
N VAL A 107 -9.04 13.55 4.20
CA VAL A 107 -7.73 13.24 4.80
C VAL A 107 -7.84 13.34 6.30
N CYS A 108 -7.34 12.33 7.00
CA CYS A 108 -7.39 12.20 8.44
C CYS A 108 -6.00 11.97 9.03
N SER A 109 -5.78 12.48 10.23
CA SER A 109 -4.78 11.94 11.14
C SER A 109 -5.36 10.72 11.87
N ARG A 110 -4.59 10.13 12.79
CA ARG A 110 -5.09 9.04 13.62
C ARG A 110 -6.24 9.46 14.54
N THR A 111 -6.37 10.75 14.86
CA THR A 111 -7.27 11.28 15.89
C THR A 111 -8.43 12.08 15.34
N ARG A 112 -8.34 12.60 14.11
CA ARG A 112 -9.34 13.55 13.57
C ARG A 112 -9.27 13.68 12.04
N THR A 113 -10.34 14.18 11.47
CA THR A 113 -10.37 14.71 10.11
C THR A 113 -9.56 16.01 10.04
N LEU A 114 -8.68 16.09 9.05
CA LEU A 114 -7.83 17.25 8.78
C LEU A 114 -8.33 18.08 7.62
N TYR A 115 -8.84 17.40 6.57
CA TYR A 115 -9.20 18.05 5.32
C TYR A 115 -10.26 17.24 4.57
N SER A 116 -11.19 17.92 3.94
CA SER A 116 -12.17 17.31 3.05
C SER A 116 -12.31 18.14 1.79
N GLN A 117 -12.37 17.49 0.64
CA GLN A 117 -12.46 18.14 -0.66
C GLN A 117 -13.34 17.33 -1.61
N ASN A 118 -14.07 18.05 -2.46
CA ASN A 118 -14.70 17.50 -3.65
C ASN A 118 -13.90 17.96 -4.87
N PHE A 119 -13.56 17.03 -5.76
CA PHE A 119 -12.90 17.30 -7.02
C PHE A 119 -13.94 17.54 -8.13
N ASP A 120 -13.53 18.21 -9.21
CA ASP A 120 -14.41 18.45 -10.35
C ASP A 120 -14.64 17.20 -11.21
N SER A 121 -13.81 16.18 -11.05
CA SER A 121 -13.82 14.92 -11.81
C SER A 121 -13.70 13.72 -10.90
N GLY A 122 -14.15 12.55 -11.38
CA GLY A 122 -14.09 11.31 -10.62
C GLY A 122 -12.67 10.92 -10.24
N ILE A 123 -12.49 10.47 -9.00
CA ILE A 123 -11.20 10.00 -8.48
C ILE A 123 -11.00 8.56 -8.93
N LEU A 124 -9.95 8.29 -9.68
CA LEU A 124 -9.57 6.95 -10.12
C LEU A 124 -8.82 6.18 -9.04
N LEU A 125 -7.79 6.82 -8.46
CA LEU A 125 -7.03 6.28 -7.33
C LEU A 125 -6.33 7.40 -6.57
N CYS A 126 -5.97 7.09 -5.31
CA CYS A 126 -5.05 7.89 -4.52
C CYS A 126 -3.91 7.03 -3.98
N ALA A 127 -2.76 7.64 -3.74
CA ALA A 127 -1.64 7.05 -3.03
C ALA A 127 -1.06 8.08 -2.07
N MET A 128 -0.66 7.64 -0.88
CA MET A 128 -0.05 8.51 0.11
C MET A 128 1.37 8.04 0.42
N SER A 129 2.29 8.99 0.54
CA SER A 129 3.69 8.71 0.84
C SER A 129 3.96 8.64 2.34
N ASN A 130 5.14 8.16 2.72
CA ASN A 130 5.54 8.07 4.13
C ASN A 130 5.59 9.43 4.84
N ASN A 131 5.84 10.53 4.12
CA ASN A 131 5.76 11.89 4.68
C ASN A 131 4.35 12.50 4.60
N ASN A 132 3.32 11.71 4.25
CA ASN A 132 1.92 12.11 4.09
C ASN A 132 1.65 13.06 2.92
N SER A 133 2.51 13.13 1.91
CA SER A 133 2.15 13.73 0.62
C SER A 133 1.15 12.82 -0.09
N LEU A 134 0.15 13.41 -0.74
CA LEU A 134 -0.96 12.69 -1.35
C LEU A 134 -0.96 12.87 -2.87
N ALA A 135 -0.89 11.78 -3.61
CA ALA A 135 -1.20 11.75 -5.03
C ALA A 135 -2.68 11.45 -5.23
N VAL A 136 -3.35 12.26 -6.02
CA VAL A 136 -4.74 12.07 -6.44
C VAL A 136 -4.77 11.99 -7.96
N VAL A 137 -5.26 10.88 -8.47
CA VAL A 137 -5.49 10.66 -9.90
C VAL A 137 -6.96 10.79 -10.19
N THR A 138 -7.31 11.71 -11.09
CA THR A 138 -8.70 11.95 -11.48
C THR A 138 -8.91 11.69 -12.97
N GLU A 139 -10.15 11.42 -13.32
CA GLU A 139 -10.60 11.49 -14.72
C GLU A 139 -10.33 12.87 -15.30
N SER A 140 -10.25 12.96 -16.61
CA SER A 140 -10.14 14.22 -17.35
C SER A 140 -10.99 14.16 -18.62
N GLY A 141 -11.74 15.22 -18.90
CA GLY A 141 -12.53 15.33 -20.14
C GLY A 141 -11.69 15.50 -21.40
N ARG A 142 -10.41 15.89 -21.26
CA ARG A 142 -9.49 16.18 -22.37
C ARG A 142 -8.33 15.19 -22.47
N TYR A 143 -7.84 14.69 -21.34
CA TYR A 143 -6.68 13.82 -21.20
C TYR A 143 -7.11 12.41 -20.79
N ALA A 144 -6.21 11.46 -20.78
CA ALA A 144 -6.47 10.12 -20.25
C ALA A 144 -6.73 10.14 -18.73
N ALA A 145 -5.96 10.97 -18.04
CA ALA A 145 -6.11 11.22 -16.60
C ALA A 145 -5.33 12.48 -16.20
N GLN A 146 -5.53 12.94 -14.98
CA GLN A 146 -4.72 13.97 -14.35
C GLN A 146 -4.19 13.48 -13.00
N VAL A 147 -2.88 13.56 -12.81
CA VAL A 147 -2.21 13.29 -11.54
C VAL A 147 -1.90 14.61 -10.85
N ARG A 148 -2.34 14.76 -9.61
CA ARG A 148 -2.01 15.91 -8.76
C ARG A 148 -1.34 15.40 -7.50
N ILE A 149 -0.25 16.06 -7.05
CA ILE A 149 0.39 15.77 -5.77
C ILE A 149 0.19 16.96 -4.84
N TYR A 150 -0.20 16.64 -3.63
CA TYR A 150 -0.40 17.58 -2.54
C TYR A 150 0.61 17.32 -1.43
N ASP A 151 1.15 18.40 -0.86
CA ASP A 151 2.00 18.32 0.33
C ASP A 151 1.15 17.98 1.59
N PRO A 152 1.78 17.69 2.75
CA PRO A 152 1.04 17.40 3.98
C PRO A 152 0.11 18.55 4.45
N SER A 153 0.26 19.77 3.95
CA SER A 153 -0.65 20.89 4.21
C SER A 153 -1.78 20.99 3.18
N MET A 154 -1.93 19.97 2.32
CA MET A 154 -2.91 19.90 1.23
C MET A 154 -2.76 21.02 0.18
N ARG A 155 -1.55 21.55 0.04
CA ARG A 155 -1.21 22.47 -1.05
C ARG A 155 -0.72 21.65 -2.24
N GLN A 156 -1.30 21.90 -3.42
CA GLN A 156 -0.86 21.26 -4.66
C GLN A 156 0.57 21.68 -5.02
N THR A 157 1.47 20.72 -5.16
CA THR A 157 2.88 20.93 -5.49
C THR A 157 3.24 20.47 -6.90
N TYR A 158 2.42 19.59 -7.49
CA TYR A 158 2.67 18.98 -8.80
C TYR A 158 1.36 18.73 -9.55
N SER A 159 1.41 18.78 -10.89
CA SER A 159 0.31 18.37 -11.77
C SER A 159 0.87 17.78 -13.06
N TRP A 160 0.31 16.64 -13.49
CA TRP A 160 0.63 15.96 -14.73
C TRP A 160 -0.66 15.60 -15.46
N GLU A 161 -0.83 16.17 -16.65
CA GLU A 161 -1.94 15.89 -17.55
C GLU A 161 -1.52 14.78 -18.52
N MET A 162 -1.98 13.58 -18.28
CA MET A 162 -1.57 12.39 -19.01
C MET A 162 -2.31 12.26 -20.33
N THR A 163 -1.56 12.15 -21.41
CA THR A 163 -2.10 11.97 -22.76
C THR A 163 -2.66 10.55 -22.95
N GLN A 164 -3.46 10.34 -24.00
CA GLN A 164 -3.96 9.01 -24.35
C GLN A 164 -2.83 8.00 -24.64
N ASN A 165 -1.67 8.49 -25.11
CA ASN A 165 -0.50 7.65 -25.34
C ASN A 165 0.21 7.22 -24.05
N GLU A 166 0.12 7.97 -22.98
CA GLU A 166 0.65 7.61 -21.67
C GLU A 166 -0.27 6.64 -20.95
N GLY A 167 -1.56 6.74 -21.21
CA GLY A 167 -2.59 5.86 -20.66
C GLY A 167 -3.15 6.34 -19.32
N THR A 168 -4.03 5.54 -18.77
CA THR A 168 -4.67 5.82 -17.48
C THR A 168 -3.87 5.17 -16.35
N PRO A 169 -3.49 5.91 -15.30
CA PRO A 169 -2.82 5.33 -14.13
C PRO A 169 -3.72 4.31 -13.41
N ILE A 170 -3.13 3.15 -13.10
CA ILE A 170 -3.75 2.08 -12.35
C ILE A 170 -3.04 1.78 -11.03
N ALA A 171 -1.81 2.27 -10.87
CA ALA A 171 -1.04 2.20 -9.65
C ALA A 171 -0.11 3.42 -9.53
N VAL A 172 0.09 3.91 -8.30
CA VAL A 172 1.06 4.96 -7.98
C VAL A 172 1.79 4.57 -6.70
N ALA A 173 3.12 4.70 -6.71
CA ALA A 173 3.97 4.48 -5.55
C ALA A 173 4.99 5.61 -5.42
N PHE A 174 5.17 6.13 -4.20
CA PHE A 174 6.19 7.15 -3.91
C PHE A 174 7.53 6.50 -3.57
N SER A 175 8.62 7.20 -3.91
CA SER A 175 9.95 6.83 -3.42
C SER A 175 10.05 7.03 -1.89
N PRO A 176 10.91 6.27 -1.19
CA PRO A 176 11.08 6.41 0.25
C PRO A 176 11.47 7.81 0.71
N ASP A 177 12.21 8.56 -0.12
CA ASP A 177 12.60 9.96 0.14
C ASP A 177 11.53 10.99 -0.29
N ASN A 178 10.42 10.54 -0.88
CA ASN A 178 9.28 11.35 -1.38
C ASN A 178 9.64 12.36 -2.48
N ARG A 179 10.78 12.22 -3.14
CA ARG A 179 11.21 13.11 -4.23
C ARG A 179 10.77 12.64 -5.60
N GLN A 180 10.40 11.37 -5.71
CA GLN A 180 9.94 10.74 -6.93
C GLN A 180 8.67 9.93 -6.68
N PHE A 181 7.97 9.60 -7.76
CA PHE A 181 6.89 8.63 -7.75
C PHE A 181 6.91 7.80 -9.03
N ALA A 182 6.43 6.58 -8.93
CA ALA A 182 6.16 5.71 -10.06
C ALA A 182 4.66 5.73 -10.36
N ALA A 183 4.30 5.85 -11.62
CA ALA A 183 2.93 5.72 -12.11
C ALA A 183 2.85 4.56 -13.09
N GLY A 184 2.19 3.49 -12.70
CA GLY A 184 1.87 2.38 -13.58
C GLY A 184 0.59 2.67 -14.36
N THR A 185 0.64 2.58 -15.68
CA THR A 185 -0.45 2.97 -16.57
C THR A 185 -0.91 1.84 -17.45
N LEU A 186 -2.17 1.91 -17.86
CA LEU A 186 -2.79 1.03 -18.84
C LEU A 186 -3.24 1.87 -20.05
N ALA A 187 -2.80 1.47 -21.23
CA ALA A 187 -3.20 2.09 -22.49
C ALA A 187 -3.56 1.04 -23.54
N ALA A 188 -4.54 1.35 -24.38
CA ALA A 188 -4.83 0.58 -25.58
C ALA A 188 -4.05 1.17 -26.76
N ARG A 189 -3.20 0.38 -27.41
CA ARG A 189 -2.43 0.76 -28.58
C ARG A 189 -2.63 -0.27 -29.68
N GLN A 190 -3.07 0.19 -30.85
CA GLN A 190 -3.34 -0.71 -32.00
C GLN A 190 -4.24 -1.91 -31.63
N GLY A 191 -5.23 -1.70 -30.77
CA GLY A 191 -6.16 -2.73 -30.32
C GLY A 191 -5.62 -3.69 -29.24
N GLN A 192 -4.40 -3.47 -28.74
CA GLN A 192 -3.80 -4.26 -27.66
C GLN A 192 -3.63 -3.43 -26.40
N LEU A 193 -3.92 -4.04 -25.25
CA LEU A 193 -3.64 -3.46 -23.95
C LEU A 193 -2.16 -3.60 -23.62
N GLY A 194 -1.59 -2.53 -23.09
CA GLY A 194 -0.20 -2.53 -22.64
C GLY A 194 -0.03 -1.66 -21.42
N CYS A 195 0.85 -2.08 -20.52
CA CYS A 195 1.22 -1.34 -19.32
C CYS A 195 2.58 -0.68 -19.48
N LYS A 196 2.72 0.50 -18.87
CA LYS A 196 4.00 1.18 -18.68
C LYS A 196 4.14 1.63 -17.24
N VAL A 197 5.38 1.77 -16.78
CA VAL A 197 5.71 2.36 -15.48
C VAL A 197 6.58 3.57 -15.73
N TYR A 198 6.06 4.76 -15.43
CA TYR A 198 6.77 6.04 -15.55
C TYR A 198 7.38 6.38 -14.18
N PHE A 199 8.61 6.86 -14.19
CA PHE A 199 9.31 7.35 -13.01
C PHE A 199 9.45 8.86 -13.10
N MET A 200 8.77 9.60 -12.22
CA MET A 200 8.61 11.04 -12.29
C MET A 200 9.15 11.72 -11.03
N SER A 201 9.64 12.93 -11.17
CA SER A 201 9.98 13.78 -10.02
C SER A 201 8.73 14.44 -9.45
N THR A 202 8.64 14.59 -8.12
CA THR A 202 7.55 15.34 -7.47
C THR A 202 7.72 16.86 -7.55
N SER A 203 8.86 17.35 -8.05
CA SER A 203 9.23 18.78 -8.10
C SER A 203 9.51 19.31 -9.50
N SER A 204 9.48 18.46 -10.54
CA SER A 204 9.78 18.83 -11.91
C SER A 204 8.81 18.16 -12.88
N ASN A 205 8.30 18.93 -13.84
CA ASN A 205 7.43 18.42 -14.91
C ASN A 205 8.22 17.85 -16.10
N SER A 206 9.54 17.61 -15.95
CA SER A 206 10.32 16.94 -16.99
C SER A 206 9.87 15.47 -17.12
N GLU A 207 9.76 15.00 -18.36
CA GLU A 207 9.50 13.59 -18.61
C GLU A 207 10.62 12.73 -18.00
N GLY A 208 10.22 11.76 -17.19
CA GLY A 208 11.11 10.77 -16.62
C GLY A 208 11.19 9.52 -17.51
N PRO A 209 12.11 8.59 -17.19
CA PRO A 209 12.20 7.33 -17.91
C PRO A 209 10.96 6.47 -17.69
N ALA A 210 10.66 5.58 -18.65
CA ALA A 210 9.52 4.69 -18.61
C ALA A 210 9.87 3.26 -18.98
N TYR A 211 9.49 2.30 -18.14
CA TYR A 211 9.53 0.88 -18.44
C TYR A 211 8.27 0.48 -19.22
N THR A 212 8.46 -0.36 -20.24
CA THR A 212 7.35 -0.95 -20.99
C THR A 212 7.22 -2.42 -20.62
N ALA A 213 6.07 -2.80 -20.07
CA ALA A 213 5.78 -4.17 -19.68
C ALA A 213 5.73 -5.12 -20.88
N SER A 214 5.88 -6.42 -20.64
CA SER A 214 5.68 -7.45 -21.64
C SER A 214 4.27 -7.36 -22.21
N GLN A 215 4.16 -7.62 -23.52
CA GLN A 215 2.90 -7.55 -24.22
C GLN A 215 1.84 -8.47 -23.60
N GLY A 216 0.66 -7.95 -23.38
CA GLY A 216 -0.46 -8.69 -22.79
C GLY A 216 -0.38 -8.86 -21.28
N SER A 217 0.64 -8.35 -20.61
CA SER A 217 0.75 -8.40 -19.16
C SER A 217 0.11 -7.16 -18.50
N MET A 218 -0.66 -7.39 -17.44
CA MET A 218 -1.32 -6.34 -16.68
C MET A 218 -0.59 -6.08 -15.37
N LEU A 219 -0.31 -4.82 -15.07
CA LEU A 219 0.27 -4.41 -13.81
C LEU A 219 -0.79 -4.54 -12.70
N LEU A 220 -0.42 -5.18 -11.59
CA LEU A 220 -1.25 -5.38 -10.41
C LEU A 220 -0.84 -4.46 -9.27
N SER A 221 0.47 -4.32 -9.01
CA SER A 221 0.97 -3.44 -7.95
C SER A 221 2.36 -2.91 -8.24
N LEU A 222 2.69 -1.80 -7.57
CA LEU A 222 4.02 -1.19 -7.51
C LEU A 222 4.41 -1.03 -6.05
N ASP A 223 5.63 -1.41 -5.72
CA ASP A 223 6.23 -1.21 -4.42
C ASP A 223 7.61 -0.57 -4.60
N TRP A 224 7.76 0.68 -4.14
CA TRP A 224 9.03 1.40 -4.21
C TRP A 224 9.84 1.17 -2.95
N GLN A 225 10.79 0.27 -3.00
CA GLN A 225 11.50 -0.23 -1.82
C GLN A 225 12.74 0.58 -1.44
N SER A 226 13.49 1.09 -2.45
CA SER A 226 14.70 1.89 -2.22
C SER A 226 14.97 2.83 -3.41
N GLU A 227 15.99 3.68 -3.32
CA GLU A 227 16.37 4.63 -4.38
C GLU A 227 16.68 3.96 -5.74
N SER A 228 17.03 2.69 -5.74
CA SER A 228 17.38 1.93 -6.95
C SER A 228 16.48 0.72 -7.20
N ARG A 229 15.40 0.56 -6.41
CA ARG A 229 14.60 -0.66 -6.46
C ARG A 229 13.11 -0.37 -6.38
N VAL A 230 12.41 -0.65 -7.47
CA VAL A 230 10.95 -0.71 -7.54
C VAL A 230 10.54 -2.11 -7.95
N VAL A 231 9.69 -2.75 -7.16
CA VAL A 231 9.11 -4.04 -7.50
C VAL A 231 7.78 -3.82 -8.20
N ALA A 232 7.66 -4.31 -9.41
CA ALA A 232 6.43 -4.29 -10.19
C ALA A 232 5.89 -5.72 -10.31
N VAL A 233 4.68 -5.93 -9.81
CA VAL A 233 3.98 -7.22 -9.89
C VAL A 233 3.00 -7.15 -11.05
N PHE A 234 3.15 -8.04 -12.00
CA PHE A 234 2.24 -8.23 -13.12
C PHE A 234 1.45 -9.53 -12.94
N ASP A 235 0.44 -9.73 -13.73
CA ASP A 235 -0.37 -10.95 -13.73
C ASP A 235 0.39 -12.20 -14.23
N THR A 236 1.49 -12.01 -14.97
CA THR A 236 2.28 -13.08 -15.60
C THR A 236 3.71 -13.18 -15.08
N TYR A 237 4.22 -12.16 -14.43
CA TYR A 237 5.57 -12.10 -13.88
C TYR A 237 5.71 -11.03 -12.78
N ILE A 238 6.83 -11.07 -12.09
CA ILE A 238 7.29 -10.00 -11.20
C ILE A 238 8.64 -9.50 -11.69
N ALA A 239 8.87 -8.19 -11.63
CA ALA A 239 10.11 -7.55 -12.06
C ALA A 239 10.63 -6.55 -11.03
N VAL A 240 11.96 -6.43 -10.96
CA VAL A 240 12.66 -5.34 -10.28
C VAL A 240 13.10 -4.34 -11.32
N LEU A 241 12.72 -3.08 -11.11
CA LEU A 241 13.03 -1.97 -12.01
C LEU A 241 13.98 -0.98 -11.32
N ASP A 242 15.00 -0.50 -12.05
CA ASP A 242 15.78 0.68 -11.63
C ASP A 242 15.01 1.95 -12.03
N PRO A 243 14.54 2.76 -11.08
CA PRO A 243 13.75 3.94 -11.40
C PRO A 243 14.51 5.04 -12.14
N ARG A 244 15.86 5.03 -12.10
CA ARG A 244 16.70 6.05 -12.77
C ARG A 244 16.81 5.82 -14.27
N THR A 245 16.75 4.57 -14.70
CA THR A 245 16.91 4.15 -16.10
C THR A 245 15.67 3.51 -16.68
N ALA A 246 14.68 3.18 -15.83
CA ALA A 246 13.52 2.36 -16.16
C ALA A 246 13.87 1.01 -16.78
N THR A 247 15.01 0.44 -16.40
CA THR A 247 15.45 -0.87 -16.87
C THR A 247 15.08 -1.96 -15.89
N GLU A 248 14.71 -3.12 -16.42
CA GLU A 248 14.50 -4.34 -15.65
C GLU A 248 15.85 -4.90 -15.21
N THR A 249 16.05 -5.06 -13.92
CA THR A 249 17.30 -5.59 -13.32
C THR A 249 17.15 -7.04 -12.87
N ALA A 250 15.93 -7.48 -12.60
CA ALA A 250 15.60 -8.86 -12.28
C ALA A 250 14.17 -9.18 -12.70
N ARG A 251 13.89 -10.43 -13.00
CA ARG A 251 12.57 -10.92 -13.40
C ARG A 251 12.36 -12.37 -12.98
N TYR A 252 11.14 -12.69 -12.59
CA TYR A 252 10.66 -14.05 -12.43
C TYR A 252 9.32 -14.21 -13.15
N ASP A 253 9.29 -15.05 -14.18
CA ASP A 253 8.08 -15.39 -14.94
C ASP A 253 7.32 -16.52 -14.26
N PHE A 254 6.00 -16.40 -14.16
CA PHE A 254 5.17 -17.40 -13.48
C PHE A 254 4.97 -18.69 -14.29
N GLY A 255 5.48 -18.77 -15.53
CA GLY A 255 5.46 -19.98 -16.35
C GLY A 255 4.05 -20.49 -16.68
N GLY A 256 3.06 -19.60 -16.72
CA GLY A 256 1.66 -19.93 -16.94
C GLY A 256 0.88 -20.25 -15.67
N ALA A 257 1.50 -20.16 -14.48
CA ALA A 257 0.79 -20.18 -13.20
C ALA A 257 -0.01 -18.87 -13.00
N THR A 258 -1.07 -18.95 -12.23
CA THR A 258 -1.88 -17.79 -11.87
C THR A 258 -1.45 -17.25 -10.50
N LEU A 259 -1.14 -15.96 -10.43
CA LEU A 259 -0.84 -15.30 -9.16
C LEU A 259 -2.11 -15.21 -8.31
N GLN A 260 -2.05 -15.75 -7.08
CA GLN A 260 -3.10 -15.64 -6.08
C GLN A 260 -2.82 -14.48 -5.11
N SER A 261 -1.57 -14.37 -4.65
CA SER A 261 -1.14 -13.34 -3.71
C SER A 261 0.37 -13.13 -3.83
N ALA A 262 0.83 -11.92 -3.57
CA ALA A 262 2.25 -11.57 -3.55
C ALA A 262 2.55 -10.72 -2.30
N ALA A 263 3.68 -11.01 -1.69
CA ALA A 263 4.26 -10.22 -0.59
C ALA A 263 5.71 -9.86 -0.96
N PRO A 264 5.91 -8.79 -1.76
CA PRO A 264 7.25 -8.33 -2.11
C PRO A 264 7.90 -7.67 -0.89
N GLY A 265 9.10 -8.11 -0.54
CA GLY A 265 9.93 -7.53 0.50
C GLY A 265 11.22 -6.94 -0.06
N GLN A 266 11.97 -6.22 0.75
CA GLN A 266 13.20 -5.53 0.31
C GLN A 266 14.29 -6.49 -0.15
N ARG A 267 14.44 -7.63 0.51
CA ARG A 267 15.48 -8.63 0.21
C ARG A 267 14.95 -9.91 -0.40
N GLN A 268 13.70 -10.22 -0.13
CA GLN A 268 13.08 -11.49 -0.48
C GLN A 268 11.62 -11.23 -0.83
N THR A 269 11.05 -12.10 -1.63
CA THR A 269 9.65 -12.01 -2.04
C THR A 269 8.98 -13.35 -1.85
N ALA A 270 7.78 -13.36 -1.33
CA ALA A 270 6.93 -14.54 -1.25
C ALA A 270 5.77 -14.42 -2.24
N LEU A 271 5.56 -15.44 -3.04
CA LEU A 271 4.46 -15.53 -4.01
C LEU A 271 3.62 -16.77 -3.73
N LEU A 272 2.32 -16.61 -3.76
CA LEU A 272 1.37 -17.72 -3.78
C LEU A 272 0.88 -17.87 -5.22
N LEU A 273 1.35 -18.93 -5.89
CA LEU A 273 1.03 -19.23 -7.28
C LEU A 273 0.13 -20.45 -7.39
N ASN A 274 -0.91 -20.38 -8.21
CA ASN A 274 -1.71 -21.55 -8.56
C ASN A 274 -1.06 -22.26 -9.75
N ILE A 275 -0.51 -23.42 -9.50
CA ILE A 275 0.19 -24.26 -10.47
C ILE A 275 -0.64 -25.53 -10.67
N ARG A 276 -1.16 -25.74 -11.87
CA ARG A 276 -1.93 -26.95 -12.24
C ARG A 276 -3.07 -27.29 -11.29
N GLY A 277 -3.78 -26.28 -10.75
CA GLY A 277 -4.93 -26.47 -9.87
C GLY A 277 -4.59 -26.66 -8.40
N GLY A 278 -3.36 -26.43 -7.98
CA GLY A 278 -2.94 -26.36 -6.58
C GLY A 278 -2.12 -25.11 -6.31
N ASN A 279 -2.23 -24.55 -5.10
CA ASN A 279 -1.40 -23.43 -4.72
C ASN A 279 -0.04 -23.91 -4.23
N SER A 280 1.00 -23.16 -4.60
CA SER A 280 2.39 -23.33 -4.16
C SER A 280 2.92 -22.01 -3.62
N LEU A 281 3.65 -22.06 -2.51
CA LEU A 281 4.46 -20.95 -2.04
C LEU A 281 5.79 -20.98 -2.77
N VAL A 282 6.11 -19.92 -3.49
CA VAL A 282 7.39 -19.70 -4.15
C VAL A 282 8.09 -18.55 -3.44
N THR A 283 9.30 -18.79 -2.97
CA THR A 283 10.13 -17.76 -2.35
C THR A 283 11.25 -17.35 -3.27
N LEU A 284 11.48 -16.06 -3.38
CA LEU A 284 12.46 -15.46 -4.27
C LEU A 284 13.47 -14.63 -3.49
N SER A 285 14.73 -14.67 -3.94
CA SER A 285 15.78 -13.78 -3.44
C SER A 285 15.61 -12.33 -3.92
N GLU A 286 16.50 -11.44 -3.52
CA GLU A 286 16.54 -10.05 -3.97
C GLU A 286 16.64 -9.94 -5.51
N SER A 287 17.37 -10.86 -6.16
CA SER A 287 17.49 -10.94 -7.63
C SER A 287 16.38 -11.77 -8.29
N LEU A 288 15.27 -12.04 -7.58
CA LEU A 288 14.15 -12.85 -8.04
C LEU A 288 14.53 -14.28 -8.48
N THR A 289 15.59 -14.84 -7.90
CA THR A 289 15.96 -16.25 -8.06
C THR A 289 15.17 -17.08 -7.05
N VAL A 290 14.64 -18.22 -7.49
CA VAL A 290 13.88 -19.14 -6.63
C VAL A 290 14.78 -19.67 -5.51
N MET A 291 14.35 -19.49 -4.27
CA MET A 291 14.99 -20.01 -3.07
C MET A 291 14.33 -21.33 -2.63
N SER A 292 12.99 -21.35 -2.63
CA SER A 292 12.21 -22.55 -2.36
C SER A 292 10.88 -22.53 -3.12
N GLU A 293 10.32 -23.71 -3.33
CA GLU A 293 8.98 -23.91 -3.85
C GLU A 293 8.35 -25.08 -3.10
N ILE A 294 7.26 -24.84 -2.38
CA ILE A 294 6.56 -25.85 -1.59
C ILE A 294 5.05 -25.84 -1.86
N PRO A 295 4.38 -26.99 -1.81
CA PRO A 295 2.93 -27.05 -1.91
C PRO A 295 2.26 -26.29 -0.76
N ALA A 296 1.32 -25.40 -1.11
CA ALA A 296 0.54 -24.61 -0.15
C ALA A 296 -0.96 -24.69 -0.51
N ARG A 297 -1.48 -25.90 -0.69
CA ARG A 297 -2.77 -26.17 -1.34
C ARG A 297 -3.97 -25.49 -0.70
N GLN A 298 -3.94 -25.28 0.61
CA GLN A 298 -5.05 -24.67 1.36
C GLN A 298 -4.88 -23.17 1.53
N ALA A 299 -3.69 -22.61 1.28
CA ALA A 299 -3.43 -21.20 1.42
C ALA A 299 -4.15 -20.42 0.33
N PHE A 300 -4.73 -19.26 0.69
CA PHE A 300 -5.42 -18.36 -0.22
C PHE A 300 -4.79 -16.95 -0.25
N ALA A 301 -3.94 -16.61 0.72
CA ALA A 301 -3.19 -15.36 0.75
C ALA A 301 -1.83 -15.57 1.43
N VAL A 302 -0.88 -14.70 1.10
CA VAL A 302 0.45 -14.64 1.71
C VAL A 302 0.72 -13.24 2.23
N SER A 303 1.30 -13.14 3.42
CA SER A 303 1.88 -11.95 3.99
C SER A 303 3.29 -12.26 4.45
N ALA A 304 4.21 -11.30 4.46
CA ALA A 304 5.59 -11.56 4.80
C ALA A 304 6.27 -10.39 5.50
N THR A 305 7.24 -10.73 6.34
CA THR A 305 8.24 -9.81 6.89
C THR A 305 9.58 -10.08 6.22
N ASP A 306 10.66 -9.45 6.68
CA ASP A 306 12.02 -9.73 6.18
C ASP A 306 12.52 -11.14 6.54
N THR A 307 11.89 -11.83 7.50
CA THR A 307 12.35 -13.15 8.01
C THR A 307 11.32 -14.23 7.87
N ASP A 308 10.04 -13.92 8.00
CA ASP A 308 8.95 -14.88 8.12
C ASP A 308 7.86 -14.65 7.07
N ILE A 309 7.29 -15.73 6.61
CA ILE A 309 6.18 -15.77 5.66
C ILE A 309 4.97 -16.36 6.38
N TYR A 310 3.83 -15.72 6.22
CA TYR A 310 2.56 -16.14 6.82
C TYR A 310 1.59 -16.51 5.72
N LEU A 311 1.22 -17.79 5.68
CA LEU A 311 0.18 -18.30 4.78
C LEU A 311 -1.16 -18.31 5.51
N LEU A 312 -2.14 -17.67 4.91
CA LEU A 312 -3.52 -17.67 5.40
C LEU A 312 -4.25 -18.88 4.81
N CYS A 313 -4.64 -19.79 5.68
CA CYS A 313 -5.45 -20.96 5.37
C CYS A 313 -6.85 -20.80 5.97
N PRO A 314 -7.88 -21.59 5.57
CA PRO A 314 -9.24 -21.42 6.04
C PRO A 314 -9.43 -21.42 7.55
N ASP A 315 -8.62 -22.19 8.29
CA ASP A 315 -8.73 -22.44 9.73
C ASP A 315 -7.41 -22.26 10.50
N ALA A 316 -6.36 -21.78 9.82
CA ALA A 316 -5.03 -21.62 10.38
C ALA A 316 -4.24 -20.48 9.73
N VAL A 317 -3.22 -19.99 10.45
CA VAL A 317 -2.11 -19.24 9.88
C VAL A 317 -0.85 -20.08 10.05
N GLU A 318 -0.17 -20.35 8.95
CA GLU A 318 1.07 -21.12 8.90
C GLU A 318 2.25 -20.18 8.71
N CYS A 319 3.31 -20.34 9.51
CA CYS A 319 4.53 -19.52 9.42
C CYS A 319 5.67 -20.34 8.83
N TYR A 320 6.33 -19.77 7.83
CA TYR A 320 7.46 -20.38 7.11
C TYR A 320 8.67 -19.44 7.09
N GLY A 321 9.86 -20.02 6.99
CA GLY A 321 11.04 -19.29 6.54
C GLY A 321 11.11 -19.20 5.01
N TYR A 322 11.97 -18.33 4.49
CA TYR A 322 12.18 -18.21 3.04
C TYR A 322 12.91 -19.42 2.43
N ASP A 323 13.47 -20.30 3.25
CA ASP A 323 14.01 -21.61 2.88
C ASP A 323 12.92 -22.67 2.65
N GLY A 324 11.65 -22.32 2.90
CA GLY A 324 10.49 -23.21 2.77
C GLY A 324 10.27 -24.10 3.98
N VAL A 325 11.00 -23.91 5.07
CA VAL A 325 10.79 -24.66 6.31
C VAL A 325 9.64 -24.06 7.10
N GLN A 326 8.69 -24.90 7.52
CA GLN A 326 7.59 -24.49 8.38
C GLN A 326 8.10 -24.29 9.81
N ASN A 327 7.98 -23.06 10.32
CA ASN A 327 8.41 -22.70 11.67
C ASN A 327 7.37 -23.09 12.71
N TRP A 328 6.09 -22.76 12.45
CA TRP A 328 4.97 -23.05 13.34
C TRP A 328 3.63 -22.87 12.64
N VAL A 329 2.56 -23.31 13.28
CA VAL A 329 1.17 -23.17 12.83
C VAL A 329 0.32 -22.66 13.98
N GLN A 330 -0.49 -21.64 13.74
CA GLN A 330 -1.54 -21.19 14.65
C GLN A 330 -2.87 -21.74 14.18
N THR A 331 -3.45 -22.62 14.96
CA THR A 331 -4.81 -23.16 14.79
C THR A 331 -5.74 -22.63 15.87
N GLY A 332 -7.02 -23.01 15.82
CA GLY A 332 -7.99 -22.61 16.84
C GLY A 332 -8.35 -21.12 16.80
N LEU A 333 -8.22 -20.50 15.64
CA LEU A 333 -8.67 -19.14 15.42
C LEU A 333 -10.18 -19.04 15.55
N PRO A 334 -10.74 -17.91 16.07
CA PRO A 334 -12.17 -17.76 16.29
C PRO A 334 -13.00 -17.80 15.00
N SER A 335 -12.40 -17.47 13.86
CA SER A 335 -12.97 -17.62 12.52
C SER A 335 -11.86 -17.65 11.47
N ARG A 336 -12.24 -17.78 10.20
CA ARG A 336 -11.29 -17.71 9.08
C ARG A 336 -10.43 -16.45 9.18
N PRO A 337 -9.09 -16.55 9.07
CA PRO A 337 -8.23 -15.38 9.01
C PRO A 337 -8.50 -14.59 7.70
N LEU A 338 -8.56 -13.27 7.82
CA LEU A 338 -8.82 -12.34 6.72
C LEU A 338 -7.53 -11.67 6.24
N ALA A 339 -6.69 -11.28 7.18
CA ALA A 339 -5.41 -10.61 6.91
C ALA A 339 -4.41 -10.88 8.03
N VAL A 340 -3.13 -10.77 7.69
CA VAL A 340 -2.03 -10.64 8.65
C VAL A 340 -1.34 -9.32 8.37
N LEU A 341 -1.21 -8.49 9.40
CA LEU A 341 -0.62 -7.17 9.32
C LEU A 341 0.65 -7.09 10.17
N HIS A 342 1.69 -6.51 9.60
CA HIS A 342 2.97 -6.33 10.28
C HIS A 342 3.16 -4.88 10.71
N GLY A 343 3.49 -4.69 11.98
CA GLY A 343 3.72 -3.40 12.57
C GLY A 343 4.62 -3.55 13.79
N LYS A 344 4.28 -2.90 14.89
CA LYS A 344 4.96 -3.10 16.17
C LYS A 344 4.80 -4.53 16.69
N GLN A 345 3.68 -5.15 16.38
CA GLN A 345 3.36 -6.55 16.58
C GLN A 345 2.79 -7.10 15.26
N THR A 346 2.87 -8.41 15.07
CA THR A 346 2.14 -9.05 13.98
C THR A 346 0.73 -9.36 14.46
N LEU A 347 -0.25 -8.88 13.70
CA LEU A 347 -1.67 -9.02 14.01
C LEU A 347 -2.34 -9.95 13.01
N VAL A 348 -3.26 -10.78 13.48
CA VAL A 348 -4.19 -11.56 12.66
C VAL A 348 -5.59 -10.99 12.81
N PHE A 349 -6.27 -10.82 11.69
CA PHE A 349 -7.65 -10.36 11.63
C PHE A 349 -8.56 -11.56 11.33
N THR A 350 -9.58 -11.75 12.17
CA THR A 350 -10.52 -12.87 12.05
C THR A 350 -11.95 -12.37 12.32
N GLY A 351 -12.83 -12.44 11.33
CA GLY A 351 -14.17 -11.86 11.47
C GLY A 351 -14.10 -10.39 11.89
N SER A 352 -14.69 -10.05 13.04
CA SER A 352 -14.69 -8.69 13.60
C SER A 352 -13.65 -8.47 14.69
N GLN A 353 -12.57 -9.24 14.70
CA GLN A 353 -11.54 -9.17 15.73
C GLN A 353 -10.14 -9.08 15.12
N ALA A 354 -9.28 -8.31 15.80
CA ALA A 354 -7.84 -8.31 15.57
C ALA A 354 -7.15 -8.84 16.84
N ASP A 355 -6.19 -9.74 16.67
CA ASP A 355 -5.42 -10.31 17.77
C ASP A 355 -3.94 -10.39 17.43
N VAL A 356 -3.10 -10.48 18.45
CA VAL A 356 -1.66 -10.66 18.28
C VAL A 356 -1.39 -12.10 17.80
N LEU A 357 -0.77 -12.20 16.64
CA LEU A 357 -0.27 -13.46 16.12
C LEU A 357 1.10 -13.74 16.74
N ALA A 358 1.16 -14.72 17.61
CA ALA A 358 2.38 -15.10 18.31
C ALA A 358 2.73 -16.57 18.03
N LYS A 359 4.03 -16.88 18.04
CA LYS A 359 4.47 -18.28 18.02
C LYS A 359 3.79 -19.03 19.18
N PRO A 360 3.10 -20.15 18.91
CA PRO A 360 2.52 -20.97 19.97
C PRO A 360 3.59 -21.35 21.01
N ALA A 361 3.22 -21.33 22.28
CA ALA A 361 4.09 -21.85 23.34
C ALA A 361 4.30 -23.38 23.13
N GLU A 362 5.55 -23.84 23.22
CA GLU A 362 5.92 -25.25 23.11
C GLU A 362 5.36 -26.07 24.27
#